data_b0bf1193b834ffb011bc184b00fc29f0
#
_entry.id   b0bf1193b834ffb011bc184b00fc29f0
#
_cell.length_a   1.000
_cell.length_b   1.000
_cell.length_c   1.000
_cell.angle_alpha   90.00
_cell.angle_beta   90.00
_cell.angle_gamma   90.00
#
_symmetry.space_group_name_H-M   'P 1'
#
loop_
_entity.id
_entity.type
_entity.pdbx_description
1 polymer ?
#
loop_
_entity_poly.entity_id
_entity_poly.type
_entity_poly.pdbx_seq_one_letter_code
_entity_poly.pdbx_strand_id
1 'polypeptide(L)'
;VEGIWRIFLEKVIEKENLNGQLVVTGVVEDVNPYLEKAKLFVLTSRMEGLPMCLLEAKAHGMPCISFDVLTGPRELIEDGVNGYLIEPFACDDMISRIEELITDEEKRKLFASKASIHLEAYQIDKIMEKWNKVIDSLCE
;
A
#
# COMPACT_ATOMS: atom_id res chain seq x y z
N VAL A 1 8.06 15.23 7.53
CA VAL A 1 7.99 16.59 7.00
C VAL A 1 6.56 17.05 7.11
N GLU A 2 6.32 18.04 7.97
CA GLU A 2 5.03 18.73 8.03
C GLU A 2 4.89 19.57 6.76
N GLY A 3 4.25 19.00 5.77
CA GLY A 3 4.13 19.62 4.46
C GLY A 3 2.90 20.52 4.34
N ILE A 4 2.94 21.40 3.35
CA ILE A 4 1.82 22.27 2.91
C ILE A 4 0.48 21.51 2.81
N TRP A 5 0.52 20.24 2.43
CA TRP A 5 -0.65 19.39 2.29
C TRP A 5 -1.34 19.05 3.60
N ARG A 6 -0.64 19.04 4.73
CA ARG A 6 -1.26 18.81 6.04
C ARG A 6 -2.28 19.90 6.37
N ILE A 7 -1.88 21.16 6.24
CA ILE A 7 -2.79 22.31 6.50
C ILE A 7 -3.99 22.27 5.56
N PHE A 8 -3.77 21.87 4.31
CA PHE A 8 -4.87 21.73 3.35
C PHE A 8 -5.85 20.63 3.78
N LEU A 9 -5.34 19.45 4.14
CA LEU A 9 -6.17 18.31 4.58
C LEU A 9 -6.94 18.63 5.86
N GLU A 10 -6.32 19.27 6.84
CA GLU A 10 -6.98 19.69 8.07
C GLU A 10 -8.14 20.65 7.78
N LYS A 11 -7.98 21.60 6.86
CA LYS A 11 -9.07 22.47 6.41
C LYS A 11 -10.20 21.72 5.69
N VAL A 12 -9.87 20.72 4.90
CA VAL A 12 -10.88 19.86 4.25
C VAL A 12 -11.66 19.07 5.30
N ILE A 13 -10.98 18.50 6.30
CA ILE A 13 -11.61 17.76 7.41
C ILE A 13 -12.62 18.66 8.14
N GLU A 14 -12.24 19.89 8.48
CA GLU A 14 -13.13 20.84 9.13
C GLU A 14 -14.32 21.22 8.25
N LYS A 15 -14.05 21.58 7.00
CA LYS A 15 -15.09 22.04 6.06
C LYS A 15 -16.13 20.97 5.77
N GLU A 16 -15.71 19.72 5.62
CA GLU A 16 -16.57 18.59 5.27
C GLU A 16 -17.09 17.84 6.53
N ASN A 17 -16.83 18.35 7.74
CA ASN A 17 -17.25 17.76 9.03
C ASN A 17 -16.76 16.32 9.23
N LEU A 18 -15.53 16.01 8.79
CA LEU A 18 -14.91 14.68 8.88
C LEU A 18 -14.10 14.48 10.18
N ASN A 19 -14.25 15.36 11.16
CA ASN A 19 -13.57 15.26 12.45
C ASN A 19 -13.88 13.92 13.13
N GLY A 20 -12.81 13.21 13.53
CA GLY A 20 -12.92 11.87 14.14
C GLY A 20 -13.14 10.73 13.15
N GLN A 21 -13.45 11.01 11.89
CA GLN A 21 -13.53 10.02 10.81
C GLN A 21 -12.23 9.95 10.00
N LEU A 22 -11.61 11.12 9.76
CA LEU A 22 -10.33 11.23 9.06
C LEU A 22 -9.29 11.79 10.03
N VAL A 23 -8.13 11.12 10.11
CA VAL A 23 -7.02 11.51 10.99
C VAL A 23 -5.76 11.70 10.15
N VAL A 24 -5.15 12.89 10.25
CA VAL A 24 -3.85 13.18 9.66
C VAL A 24 -2.77 12.97 10.73
N THR A 25 -2.12 11.81 10.70
CA THR A 25 -1.15 11.43 11.74
C THR A 25 0.16 12.22 11.68
N GLY A 26 0.53 12.72 10.48
CA GLY A 26 1.87 13.25 10.26
C GLY A 26 2.93 12.13 10.30
N VAL A 27 4.15 12.50 10.74
CA VAL A 27 5.22 11.52 10.95
C VAL A 27 4.98 10.77 12.24
N VAL A 28 5.01 9.45 12.19
CA VAL A 28 4.92 8.56 13.34
C VAL A 28 6.21 7.75 13.46
N GLU A 29 6.64 7.47 14.69
CA GLU A 29 7.85 6.69 14.94
C GLU A 29 7.64 5.20 14.64
N ASP A 30 6.44 4.69 14.95
CA ASP A 30 6.05 3.30 14.72
C ASP A 30 4.70 3.26 13.99
N VAL A 31 4.69 2.67 12.81
CA VAL A 31 3.49 2.50 11.98
C VAL A 31 2.72 1.23 12.32
N ASN A 32 3.34 0.25 12.97
CA ASN A 32 2.74 -1.06 13.23
C ASN A 32 1.38 -0.99 13.93
N PRO A 33 1.16 -0.15 14.99
CA PRO A 33 -0.14 -0.06 15.64
C PRO A 33 -1.29 0.40 14.73
N TYR A 34 -0.98 1.12 13.65
CA TYR A 34 -1.96 1.50 12.63
C TYR A 34 -2.22 0.33 11.68
N LEU A 35 -1.18 -0.33 11.22
CA LEU A 35 -1.27 -1.47 10.30
C LEU A 35 -2.02 -2.65 10.95
N GLU A 36 -1.77 -2.94 12.22
CA GLU A 36 -2.48 -4.00 12.96
C GLU A 36 -4.00 -3.80 13.07
N LYS A 37 -4.45 -2.54 13.09
CA LYS A 37 -5.86 -2.18 13.20
C LYS A 37 -6.53 -1.96 11.85
N ALA A 38 -5.76 -1.68 10.83
CA ALA A 38 -6.28 -1.39 9.51
C ALA A 38 -6.85 -2.64 8.85
N LYS A 39 -7.87 -2.47 8.03
CA LYS A 39 -8.51 -3.55 7.26
C LYS A 39 -8.20 -3.46 5.77
N LEU A 40 -7.66 -2.35 5.33
CA LEU A 40 -7.40 -2.04 3.93
C LEU A 40 -6.27 -0.99 3.87
N PHE A 41 -5.39 -1.13 2.89
CA PHE A 41 -4.36 -0.15 2.59
C PHE A 41 -4.59 0.46 1.21
N VAL A 42 -4.48 1.79 1.12
CA VAL A 42 -4.67 2.52 -0.14
C VAL A 42 -3.44 3.38 -0.43
N LEU A 43 -2.87 3.23 -1.63
CA LEU A 43 -1.73 3.99 -2.10
C LEU A 43 -2.10 4.82 -3.34
N THR A 44 -2.05 6.14 -3.22
CA THR A 44 -2.41 7.07 -4.30
C THR A 44 -1.20 7.82 -4.87
N SER A 45 -0.03 7.23 -4.75
CA SER A 45 1.21 7.80 -5.27
C SER A 45 1.18 7.93 -6.79
N ARG A 46 1.77 9.02 -7.28
CA ARG A 46 1.92 9.27 -8.73
C ARG A 46 3.12 8.57 -9.33
N MET A 47 4.09 8.25 -8.51
CA MET A 47 5.33 7.60 -8.92
C MET A 47 5.91 6.86 -7.71
N GLU A 48 6.35 5.65 -7.93
CA GLU A 48 7.01 4.81 -6.94
C GLU A 48 8.24 4.12 -7.55
N GLY A 49 9.20 3.76 -6.70
CA GLY A 49 10.20 2.75 -7.03
C GLY A 49 9.70 1.40 -6.52
N LEU A 50 10.08 1.03 -5.30
CA LEU A 50 9.48 -0.06 -4.53
C LEU A 50 8.81 0.55 -3.30
N PRO A 51 7.46 0.58 -3.22
CA PRO A 51 6.76 1.19 -2.11
C PRO A 51 6.86 0.33 -0.85
N MET A 52 7.78 0.68 0.07
CA MET A 52 7.99 -0.05 1.32
C MET A 52 6.71 -0.11 2.17
N CYS A 53 5.94 0.98 2.20
CA CYS A 53 4.66 1.01 2.90
C CYS A 53 3.65 -0.05 2.39
N LEU A 54 3.71 -0.37 1.09
CA LEU A 54 2.88 -1.42 0.51
C LEU A 54 3.38 -2.82 0.92
N LEU A 55 4.71 -3.02 0.98
CA LEU A 55 5.30 -4.26 1.51
C LEU A 55 4.92 -4.47 2.98
N GLU A 56 5.00 -3.41 3.80
CA GLU A 56 4.62 -3.43 5.21
C GLU A 56 3.14 -3.78 5.38
N ALA A 57 2.25 -3.13 4.62
CA ALA A 57 0.82 -3.41 4.64
C ALA A 57 0.51 -4.87 4.27
N LYS A 58 1.15 -5.39 3.22
CA LYS A 58 1.00 -6.79 2.80
C LYS A 58 1.56 -7.77 3.83
N ALA A 59 2.65 -7.45 4.51
CA ALA A 59 3.22 -8.27 5.58
C ALA A 59 2.26 -8.38 6.78
N HIS A 60 1.43 -7.37 7.02
CA HIS A 60 0.33 -7.40 7.98
C HIS A 60 -0.96 -8.07 7.46
N GLY A 61 -0.90 -8.70 6.29
CA GLY A 61 -2.04 -9.43 5.74
C GLY A 61 -3.16 -8.53 5.19
N MET A 62 -2.86 -7.27 4.83
CA MET A 62 -3.88 -6.37 4.33
C MET A 62 -4.09 -6.48 2.82
N PRO A 63 -5.35 -6.48 2.36
CA PRO A 63 -5.66 -6.18 0.97
C PRO A 63 -5.22 -4.75 0.64
N CYS A 64 -4.65 -4.57 -0.54
CA CYS A 64 -4.11 -3.29 -0.96
C CYS A 64 -4.79 -2.79 -2.23
N ILE A 65 -5.05 -1.49 -2.29
CA ILE A 65 -5.49 -0.81 -3.52
C ILE A 65 -4.43 0.24 -3.85
N SER A 66 -3.96 0.26 -5.08
CA SER A 66 -2.96 1.24 -5.52
C SER A 66 -3.27 1.75 -6.92
N PHE A 67 -2.84 2.98 -7.21
CA PHE A 67 -2.67 3.37 -8.59
C PHE A 67 -1.62 2.47 -9.26
N ASP A 68 -1.92 2.08 -10.49
CA ASP A 68 -1.08 1.25 -11.34
C ASP A 68 -0.01 2.10 -12.04
N VAL A 69 0.89 2.65 -11.22
CA VAL A 69 2.01 3.45 -11.73
C VAL A 69 3.10 2.55 -12.30
N LEU A 70 4.01 3.15 -13.07
CA LEU A 70 4.97 2.46 -13.93
C LEU A 70 5.78 1.36 -13.22
N THR A 71 6.16 1.57 -11.95
CA THR A 71 7.00 0.66 -11.16
C THR A 71 6.46 0.49 -9.74
N GLY A 72 6.74 -0.65 -9.14
CA GLY A 72 6.50 -0.96 -7.74
C GLY A 72 5.16 -1.65 -7.44
N PRO A 73 4.00 -0.98 -7.54
CA PRO A 73 2.73 -1.61 -7.18
C PRO A 73 2.44 -2.92 -7.92
N ARG A 74 2.71 -2.99 -9.22
CA ARG A 74 2.53 -4.21 -10.05
C ARG A 74 3.40 -5.40 -9.62
N GLU A 75 4.49 -5.14 -8.93
CA GLU A 75 5.38 -6.19 -8.43
C GLU A 75 4.83 -6.84 -7.16
N LEU A 76 3.93 -6.13 -6.47
CA LEU A 76 3.40 -6.51 -5.17
C LEU A 76 1.93 -6.89 -5.20
N ILE A 77 1.13 -6.25 -6.06
CA ILE A 77 -0.30 -6.48 -6.17
C ILE A 77 -0.57 -7.29 -7.44
N GLU A 78 -1.22 -8.42 -7.27
CA GLU A 78 -1.87 -9.18 -8.32
C GLU A 78 -3.35 -8.77 -8.37
N ASP A 79 -3.72 -8.05 -9.45
CA ASP A 79 -5.04 -7.43 -9.58
C ASP A 79 -6.17 -8.45 -9.48
N GLY A 80 -7.17 -8.16 -8.64
CA GLY A 80 -8.31 -9.05 -8.38
C GLY A 80 -7.99 -10.30 -7.55
N VAL A 81 -6.75 -10.48 -7.07
CA VAL A 81 -6.30 -11.66 -6.31
C VAL A 81 -5.97 -11.29 -4.86
N ASN A 82 -5.08 -10.32 -4.66
CA ASN A 82 -4.66 -9.86 -3.33
C ASN A 82 -4.82 -8.35 -3.12
N GLY A 83 -5.44 -7.67 -4.07
CA GLY A 83 -5.66 -6.25 -4.09
C GLY A 83 -6.19 -5.78 -5.43
N TYR A 84 -6.18 -4.46 -5.63
CA TYR A 84 -6.57 -3.84 -6.90
C TYR A 84 -5.50 -2.86 -7.40
N LEU A 85 -5.26 -2.91 -8.70
CA LEU A 85 -4.49 -1.93 -9.45
C LEU A 85 -5.44 -1.05 -10.25
N ILE A 86 -5.41 0.25 -9.99
CA ILE A 86 -6.32 1.23 -10.57
C ILE A 86 -5.55 2.12 -11.53
N GLU A 87 -6.10 2.36 -12.69
CA GLU A 87 -5.50 3.31 -13.65
C GLU A 87 -5.19 4.65 -12.95
N PRO A 88 -3.98 5.22 -13.14
CA PRO A 88 -3.59 6.44 -12.49
C PRO A 88 -4.63 7.56 -12.66
N PHE A 89 -5.02 8.15 -11.53
CA PHE A 89 -6.03 9.22 -11.43
C PHE A 89 -7.49 8.83 -11.72
N ALA A 90 -7.81 7.57 -11.97
CA ALA A 90 -9.18 7.08 -12.04
C ALA A 90 -9.80 7.03 -10.62
N CYS A 91 -10.12 8.21 -10.07
CA CYS A 91 -10.57 8.34 -8.69
C CYS A 91 -11.91 7.63 -8.45
N ASP A 92 -12.83 7.64 -9.41
CA ASP A 92 -14.13 6.98 -9.28
C ASP A 92 -13.98 5.45 -9.18
N ASP A 93 -13.07 4.87 -9.95
CA ASP A 93 -12.75 3.44 -9.87
C ASP A 93 -12.08 3.12 -8.52
N MET A 94 -11.16 3.96 -8.07
CA MET A 94 -10.53 3.83 -6.75
C MET A 94 -11.59 3.81 -5.64
N ILE A 95 -12.52 4.76 -5.65
CA ILE A 95 -13.61 4.84 -4.67
C ILE A 95 -14.47 3.58 -4.73
N SER A 96 -14.87 3.15 -5.92
CA SER A 96 -15.69 1.94 -6.11
C SER A 96 -15.01 0.69 -5.53
N ARG A 97 -13.71 0.52 -5.73
CA ARG A 97 -12.95 -0.62 -5.18
C ARG A 97 -12.75 -0.53 -3.66
N ILE A 98 -12.60 0.68 -3.13
CA ILE A 98 -12.58 0.90 -1.68
C ILE A 98 -13.93 0.51 -1.08
N GLU A 99 -15.04 1.00 -1.63
CA GLU A 99 -16.40 0.68 -1.18
C GLU A 99 -16.69 -0.84 -1.25
N GLU A 100 -16.29 -1.48 -2.32
CA GLU A 100 -16.40 -2.94 -2.48
C GLU A 100 -15.70 -3.67 -1.33
N LEU A 101 -14.42 -3.36 -1.06
CA LEU A 101 -13.68 -4.04 0.00
C LEU A 101 -14.11 -3.62 1.42
N ILE A 102 -14.77 -2.48 1.60
CA ILE A 102 -15.37 -2.11 2.89
C ILE A 102 -16.64 -2.93 3.15
N THR A 103 -17.48 -3.09 2.13
CA THR A 103 -18.82 -3.70 2.26
C THR A 103 -18.78 -5.21 2.12
N ASP A 104 -17.91 -5.77 1.27
CA ASP A 104 -17.74 -7.22 1.07
C ASP A 104 -16.63 -7.78 1.98
N GLU A 105 -17.02 -8.20 3.17
CA GLU A 105 -16.09 -8.78 4.15
C GLU A 105 -15.46 -10.08 3.66
N GLU A 106 -16.20 -10.93 2.95
CA GLU A 106 -15.70 -12.21 2.47
C GLU A 106 -14.62 -12.02 1.39
N LYS A 107 -14.84 -11.10 0.47
CA LYS A 107 -13.85 -10.73 -0.53
C LYS A 107 -12.60 -10.12 0.11
N ARG A 108 -12.79 -9.23 1.10
CA ARG A 108 -11.70 -8.64 1.85
C ARG A 108 -10.87 -9.70 2.57
N LYS A 109 -11.50 -10.68 3.22
CA LYS A 109 -10.80 -11.82 3.85
C LYS A 109 -10.09 -12.70 2.83
N LEU A 110 -10.70 -12.95 1.68
CA LEU A 110 -10.07 -13.70 0.59
C LEU A 110 -8.79 -13.01 0.11
N PHE A 111 -8.83 -11.71 -0.13
CA PHE A 111 -7.65 -10.94 -0.53
C PHE A 111 -6.60 -10.92 0.58
N ALA A 112 -7.02 -10.74 1.83
CA ALA A 112 -6.13 -10.78 2.99
C ALA A 112 -5.38 -12.12 3.10
N SER A 113 -6.06 -13.24 2.87
CA SER A 113 -5.44 -14.58 2.88
C SER A 113 -4.35 -14.78 1.82
N LYS A 114 -4.37 -13.95 0.78
CA LYS A 114 -3.41 -13.96 -0.32
C LYS A 114 -2.42 -12.77 -0.27
N ALA A 115 -2.48 -11.96 0.77
CA ALA A 115 -1.66 -10.75 0.86
C ALA A 115 -0.15 -11.04 0.83
N SER A 116 0.30 -12.20 1.36
CA SER A 116 1.70 -12.60 1.39
C SER A 116 2.27 -13.05 0.03
N ILE A 117 1.44 -13.19 -1.01
CA ILE A 117 1.92 -13.52 -2.37
C ILE A 117 2.97 -12.48 -2.79
N HIS A 118 4.06 -12.95 -3.36
CA HIS A 118 5.25 -12.20 -3.78
C HIS A 118 6.16 -11.67 -2.67
N LEU A 119 5.79 -11.71 -1.38
CA LEU A 119 6.64 -11.19 -0.30
C LEU A 119 7.93 -12.00 -0.09
N GLU A 120 7.92 -13.29 -0.39
CA GLU A 120 9.10 -14.15 -0.22
C GLU A 120 10.32 -13.62 -1.00
N ALA A 121 10.09 -13.05 -2.19
CA ALA A 121 11.15 -12.50 -3.02
C ALA A 121 11.90 -11.30 -2.39
N TYR A 122 11.28 -10.67 -1.38
CA TYR A 122 11.80 -9.51 -0.67
C TYR A 122 12.40 -9.84 0.70
N GLN A 123 12.46 -11.12 1.07
CA GLN A 123 13.19 -11.55 2.26
C GLN A 123 14.68 -11.28 2.11
N ILE A 124 15.33 -10.92 3.22
CA ILE A 124 16.72 -10.49 3.21
C ILE A 124 17.65 -11.53 2.57
N ASP A 125 17.45 -12.81 2.86
CA ASP A 125 18.27 -13.88 2.31
C ASP A 125 18.14 -13.96 0.77
N LYS A 126 16.93 -13.80 0.24
CA LYS A 126 16.67 -13.79 -1.20
C LYS A 126 17.27 -12.57 -1.90
N ILE A 127 17.23 -11.44 -1.26
CA ILE A 127 17.88 -10.23 -1.76
C ILE A 127 19.40 -10.39 -1.74
N MET A 128 19.96 -10.94 -0.66
CA MET A 128 21.40 -11.18 -0.53
C MET A 128 21.91 -12.21 -1.56
N GLU A 129 21.15 -13.27 -1.84
CA GLU A 129 21.47 -14.23 -2.91
C GLU A 129 21.62 -13.52 -4.28
N LYS A 130 20.73 -12.56 -4.59
CA LYS A 130 20.79 -11.79 -5.84
C LYS A 130 22.03 -10.88 -5.87
N TRP A 131 22.31 -10.19 -4.79
CA TRP A 131 23.47 -9.31 -4.68
C TRP A 131 24.78 -10.08 -4.80
N ASN A 132 24.93 -11.23 -4.12
CA ASN A 132 26.13 -12.06 -4.21
C ASN A 132 26.40 -12.48 -5.66
N LYS A 133 25.36 -12.92 -6.40
CA LYS A 133 25.52 -13.27 -7.82
C LYS A 133 26.03 -12.11 -8.67
N VAL A 134 25.55 -10.89 -8.42
CA VAL A 134 26.03 -9.70 -9.14
C VAL A 134 27.48 -9.39 -8.78
N ILE A 135 27.82 -9.42 -7.49
CA ILE A 135 29.19 -9.16 -7.01
C ILE A 135 30.17 -10.18 -7.60
N ASP A 136 29.83 -11.48 -7.52
CA ASP A 136 30.67 -12.56 -8.04
C ASP A 136 30.92 -12.40 -9.53
N SER A 137 29.89 -12.02 -10.30
CA SER A 137 30.03 -11.78 -11.76
C SER A 137 30.89 -10.57 -12.14
N LEU A 138 31.20 -9.68 -11.19
CA LEU A 138 32.07 -8.53 -11.40
C LEU A 138 33.53 -8.81 -10.98
N CYS A 139 33.75 -9.92 -10.25
CA CYS A 139 35.07 -10.33 -9.75
C CYS A 139 35.76 -11.37 -10.65
N GLU A 140 35.07 -11.87 -11.68
CA GLU A 140 35.62 -12.70 -12.75
C GLU A 140 36.16 -11.84 -13.89
#